data_8a4f674f2a5a2cc934d4a8c6526eb8e2
#
_entry.id   8a4f674f2a5a2cc934d4a8c6526eb8e2
#
_cell.length_a   1.000
_cell.length_b   1.000
_cell.length_c   1.000
_cell.angle_alpha   90.00
_cell.angle_beta   90.00
_cell.angle_gamma   90.00
#
_symmetry.space_group_name_H-M   'P 1'
#
loop_
_entity.id
_entity.type
_entity.pdbx_description
1 polymer ?
#
loop_
_entity_poly.entity_id
_entity_poly.type
_entity_poly.pdbx_seq_one_letter_code
_entity_poly.pdbx_strand_id
1 'polypeptide(L)'
;QQISADLQHELAFVVPLVIFETHSEFEQQNIIPGASPEGVGAFAEPQRDRIVLPLDEPPDGLYRLITHELTHIFMFDIVPRSLIRRSVPLWVDEGIADYMARMWRPLDLMQVRDVAVSDNVPSMTDFQGYGGFANARVVYNLGHAVFEFIEDEWGQAGVRQFLFGLRRMSIGGGGESVYEEALDVDADGFDDQFRRYLDDRFEAFREKERPLDYGR
;
A
#
# COMPACT_ATOMS: atom_id res chain seq x y z
N GLN A 1 -10.11 13.96 -7.09
CA GLN A 1 -9.27 14.95 -7.81
C GLN A 1 -7.78 14.75 -7.51
N GLN A 2 -7.36 14.59 -6.24
CA GLN A 2 -5.95 14.42 -5.90
C GLN A 2 -5.36 13.14 -6.52
N ILE A 3 -5.93 11.96 -6.26
CA ILE A 3 -5.45 10.68 -6.82
C ILE A 3 -5.38 10.74 -8.34
N SER A 4 -6.40 11.31 -8.99
CA SER A 4 -6.44 11.48 -10.45
C SER A 4 -5.27 12.34 -10.96
N ALA A 5 -4.96 13.43 -10.24
CA ALA A 5 -3.84 14.30 -10.58
C ALA A 5 -2.49 13.61 -10.34
N ASP A 6 -2.30 12.95 -9.19
CA ASP A 6 -1.07 12.28 -8.82
C ASP A 6 -0.76 11.10 -9.77
N LEU A 7 -1.77 10.31 -10.15
CA LEU A 7 -1.61 9.19 -11.08
C LEU A 7 -1.72 9.60 -12.56
N GLN A 8 -2.14 10.84 -12.87
CA GLN A 8 -2.47 11.29 -14.23
C GLN A 8 -3.42 10.32 -14.93
N HIS A 9 -4.40 9.82 -14.18
CA HIS A 9 -5.40 8.88 -14.63
C HIS A 9 -6.78 9.31 -14.15
N GLU A 10 -7.78 9.23 -15.04
CA GLU A 10 -9.16 9.60 -14.73
C GLU A 10 -10.08 8.38 -14.86
N LEU A 11 -10.95 8.20 -13.87
CA LEU A 11 -11.99 7.19 -13.95
C LEU A 11 -13.11 7.68 -14.90
N ALA A 12 -13.48 6.86 -15.87
CA ALA A 12 -14.54 7.19 -16.83
C ALA A 12 -15.97 6.99 -16.26
N PHE A 13 -16.09 6.69 -14.98
CA PHE A 13 -17.36 6.37 -14.30
C PHE A 13 -17.42 7.02 -12.91
N VAL A 14 -18.64 7.08 -12.39
CA VAL A 14 -18.88 7.53 -11.00
C VAL A 14 -18.72 6.33 -10.06
N VAL A 15 -17.95 6.51 -8.98
CA VAL A 15 -17.76 5.48 -7.94
C VAL A 15 -18.91 5.57 -6.92
N PRO A 16 -19.83 4.58 -6.86
CA PRO A 16 -20.87 4.56 -5.85
C PRO A 16 -20.30 4.30 -4.46
N LEU A 17 -20.88 4.95 -3.45
CA LEU A 17 -20.59 4.67 -2.05
C LEU A 17 -21.80 3.96 -1.41
N VAL A 18 -21.56 2.81 -0.79
CA VAL A 18 -22.51 2.12 0.09
C VAL A 18 -22.12 2.44 1.51
N ILE A 19 -22.99 3.15 2.19
CA ILE A 19 -22.69 3.76 3.49
C ILE A 19 -23.51 3.07 4.56
N PHE A 20 -22.84 2.68 5.65
CA PHE A 20 -23.43 2.20 6.89
C PHE A 20 -23.31 3.29 7.96
N GLU A 21 -24.27 3.40 8.83
CA GLU A 21 -24.26 4.41 9.88
C GLU A 21 -23.17 4.11 10.92
N THR A 22 -22.95 2.82 11.21
CA THR A 22 -21.99 2.35 12.19
C THR A 22 -21.11 1.22 11.67
N HIS A 23 -19.94 1.03 12.27
CA HIS A 23 -19.07 -0.11 12.00
C HIS A 23 -19.76 -1.45 12.32
N SER A 24 -20.56 -1.50 13.37
CA SER A 24 -21.32 -2.72 13.72
C SER A 24 -22.34 -3.12 12.64
N GLU A 25 -23.01 -2.15 11.99
CA GLU A 25 -23.88 -2.43 10.84
C GLU A 25 -23.08 -2.87 9.62
N PHE A 26 -21.92 -2.24 9.39
CA PHE A 26 -21.01 -2.62 8.32
C PHE A 26 -20.52 -4.07 8.48
N GLU A 27 -20.15 -4.52 9.67
CA GLU A 27 -19.71 -5.89 9.92
C GLU A 27 -20.82 -6.93 9.69
N GLN A 28 -22.09 -6.56 9.86
CA GLN A 28 -23.24 -7.44 9.65
C GLN A 28 -23.71 -7.49 8.18
N GLN A 29 -23.10 -6.71 7.30
CA GLN A 29 -23.47 -6.68 5.90
C GLN A 29 -23.11 -8.00 5.19
N ASN A 30 -23.91 -8.38 4.18
CA ASN A 30 -23.73 -9.59 3.37
C ASN A 30 -23.20 -9.28 1.95
N ILE A 31 -22.50 -8.19 1.76
CA ILE A 31 -22.02 -7.76 0.44
C ILE A 31 -20.86 -8.64 -0.02
N ILE A 32 -19.99 -9.03 0.91
CA ILE A 32 -18.95 -10.02 0.67
C ILE A 32 -19.43 -11.36 1.21
N PRO A 33 -19.35 -12.46 0.41
CA PRO A 33 -19.65 -13.80 0.92
C PRO A 33 -18.63 -14.21 2.00
N GLY A 34 -19.12 -14.53 3.19
CA GLY A 34 -18.33 -14.90 4.35
C GLY A 34 -18.29 -13.80 5.42
N ALA A 35 -17.64 -14.09 6.55
CA ALA A 35 -17.44 -13.09 7.57
C ALA A 35 -16.36 -12.09 7.10
N SER A 36 -16.60 -10.80 7.24
CA SER A 36 -15.54 -9.80 7.11
C SER A 36 -14.42 -10.14 8.10
N PRO A 37 -13.15 -10.16 7.68
CA PRO A 37 -12.06 -10.32 8.61
C PRO A 37 -12.14 -9.25 9.71
N GLU A 38 -11.86 -9.64 10.93
CA GLU A 38 -11.84 -8.71 12.07
C GLU A 38 -10.85 -7.56 11.77
N GLY A 39 -11.30 -6.31 11.89
CA GLY A 39 -10.48 -5.12 11.66
C GLY A 39 -10.52 -4.55 10.24
N VAL A 40 -11.35 -5.07 9.34
CA VAL A 40 -11.60 -4.42 8.03
C VAL A 40 -12.51 -3.20 8.26
N GLY A 41 -11.97 -2.00 7.99
CA GLY A 41 -12.70 -0.74 8.19
C GLY A 41 -13.61 -0.37 7.03
N ALA A 42 -13.28 -0.77 5.81
CA ALA A 42 -14.03 -0.57 4.57
C ALA A 42 -13.53 -1.54 3.51
N PHE A 43 -14.12 -1.54 2.34
CA PHE A 43 -13.55 -2.24 1.18
C PHE A 43 -14.03 -1.66 -0.15
N ALA A 44 -13.16 -1.75 -1.15
CA ALA A 44 -13.47 -1.53 -2.55
C ALA A 44 -13.93 -2.84 -3.20
N GLU A 45 -15.08 -2.83 -3.88
CA GLU A 45 -15.63 -4.00 -4.58
C GLU A 45 -15.26 -3.97 -6.08
N PRO A 46 -14.31 -4.83 -6.55
CA PRO A 46 -13.79 -4.75 -7.91
C PRO A 46 -14.83 -5.05 -9.00
N GLN A 47 -15.87 -5.86 -8.69
CA GLN A 47 -16.88 -6.26 -9.66
C GLN A 47 -17.94 -5.20 -9.91
N ARG A 48 -18.07 -4.21 -9.01
CA ARG A 48 -19.11 -3.18 -9.05
C ARG A 48 -18.58 -1.76 -9.00
N ASP A 49 -17.28 -1.59 -8.97
CA ASP A 49 -16.58 -0.30 -8.91
C ASP A 49 -17.12 0.63 -7.81
N ARG A 50 -17.42 0.07 -6.64
CA ARG A 50 -17.99 0.80 -5.52
C ARG A 50 -17.19 0.60 -4.24
N ILE A 51 -17.36 1.53 -3.32
CA ILE A 51 -16.77 1.47 -1.98
C ILE A 51 -17.88 1.23 -0.98
N VAL A 52 -17.60 0.39 0.02
CA VAL A 52 -18.50 0.09 1.14
C VAL A 52 -17.78 0.47 2.42
N LEU A 53 -18.41 1.35 3.22
CA LEU A 53 -17.78 1.90 4.43
C LEU A 53 -18.81 2.32 5.50
N PRO A 54 -18.43 2.32 6.79
CA PRO A 54 -19.16 2.97 7.87
C PRO A 54 -18.79 4.46 7.96
N LEU A 55 -19.65 5.27 8.63
CA LEU A 55 -19.43 6.71 8.82
C LEU A 55 -19.07 7.12 10.26
N ASP A 56 -18.93 6.18 11.17
CA ASP A 56 -18.67 6.44 12.59
C ASP A 56 -17.19 6.67 12.93
N GLU A 57 -16.33 6.73 11.91
CA GLU A 57 -14.93 7.13 12.06
C GLU A 57 -14.81 8.66 12.23
N PRO A 58 -13.78 9.14 12.97
CA PRO A 58 -13.44 10.56 13.00
C PRO A 58 -13.14 11.09 11.58
N PRO A 59 -13.34 12.41 11.31
CA PRO A 59 -13.19 12.97 9.95
C PRO A 59 -11.86 12.65 9.26
N ASP A 60 -10.75 12.71 9.99
CA ASP A 60 -9.42 12.37 9.42
C ASP A 60 -9.31 10.87 9.11
N GLY A 61 -9.85 10.02 9.99
CA GLY A 61 -9.93 8.58 9.77
C GLY A 61 -10.80 8.24 8.57
N LEU A 62 -11.95 8.88 8.45
CA LEU A 62 -12.86 8.71 7.33
C LEU A 62 -12.24 9.18 6.00
N TYR A 63 -11.56 10.33 6.00
CA TYR A 63 -10.83 10.82 4.82
C TYR A 63 -9.77 9.82 4.37
N ARG A 64 -8.96 9.32 5.32
CA ARG A 64 -7.95 8.31 5.05
C ARG A 64 -8.56 7.04 4.48
N LEU A 65 -9.63 6.54 5.10
CA LEU A 65 -10.33 5.32 4.70
C LEU A 65 -10.89 5.44 3.27
N ILE A 66 -11.61 6.53 2.97
CA ILE A 66 -12.16 6.78 1.63
C ILE A 66 -11.05 6.89 0.60
N THR A 67 -9.94 7.58 0.91
CA THR A 67 -8.82 7.74 -0.02
C THR A 67 -8.14 6.41 -0.29
N HIS A 68 -7.94 5.58 0.74
CA HIS A 68 -7.40 4.23 0.62
C HIS A 68 -8.26 3.37 -0.31
N GLU A 69 -9.55 3.26 -0.04
CA GLU A 69 -10.47 2.43 -0.85
C GLU A 69 -10.64 2.98 -2.28
N LEU A 70 -10.67 4.30 -2.43
CA LEU A 70 -10.75 4.91 -3.75
C LEU A 70 -9.48 4.61 -4.57
N THR A 71 -8.31 4.51 -3.94
CA THR A 71 -7.08 4.12 -4.62
C THR A 71 -7.17 2.70 -5.18
N HIS A 72 -7.77 1.75 -4.48
CA HIS A 72 -8.04 0.42 -5.04
C HIS A 72 -8.92 0.47 -6.29
N ILE A 73 -9.94 1.36 -6.33
CA ILE A 73 -10.75 1.54 -7.54
C ILE A 73 -9.89 2.03 -8.72
N PHE A 74 -8.98 2.98 -8.48
CA PHE A 74 -8.02 3.40 -9.51
C PHE A 74 -7.10 2.25 -9.94
N MET A 75 -6.61 1.45 -8.99
CA MET A 75 -5.77 0.28 -9.29
C MET A 75 -6.52 -0.76 -10.12
N PHE A 76 -7.82 -1.00 -9.86
CA PHE A 76 -8.65 -1.91 -10.66
C PHE A 76 -8.88 -1.42 -12.08
N ASP A 77 -8.83 -0.10 -12.31
CA ASP A 77 -8.96 0.50 -13.64
C ASP A 77 -7.60 0.55 -14.38
N ILE A 78 -6.51 0.81 -13.66
CA ILE A 78 -5.15 0.81 -14.21
C ILE A 78 -4.68 -0.60 -14.56
N VAL A 79 -4.79 -1.57 -13.62
CA VAL A 79 -4.36 -2.96 -13.81
C VAL A 79 -5.58 -3.84 -14.05
N PRO A 80 -5.62 -4.68 -15.11
CA PRO A 80 -6.77 -5.54 -15.38
C PRO A 80 -7.18 -6.37 -14.16
N ARG A 81 -8.43 -6.26 -13.73
CA ARG A 81 -8.98 -6.89 -12.51
C ARG A 81 -8.78 -8.38 -12.41
N SER A 82 -8.84 -9.08 -13.54
CA SER A 82 -8.59 -10.52 -13.60
C SER A 82 -7.16 -10.91 -13.25
N LEU A 83 -6.24 -9.96 -13.30
CA LEU A 83 -4.81 -10.15 -13.11
C LEU A 83 -4.30 -9.53 -11.80
N ILE A 84 -4.99 -8.51 -11.24
CA ILE A 84 -4.48 -7.74 -10.09
C ILE A 84 -4.06 -8.63 -8.91
N ARG A 85 -4.89 -9.59 -8.53
CA ARG A 85 -4.58 -10.53 -7.43
C ARG A 85 -3.51 -11.57 -7.73
N ARG A 86 -3.14 -11.74 -9.01
CA ARG A 86 -2.13 -12.71 -9.45
C ARG A 86 -0.80 -12.08 -9.78
N SER A 87 -0.82 -10.80 -10.16
CA SER A 87 0.33 -10.12 -10.74
C SER A 87 0.83 -8.95 -9.90
N VAL A 88 0.01 -8.46 -8.96
CA VAL A 88 0.36 -7.34 -8.08
C VAL A 88 0.61 -7.90 -6.69
N PRO A 89 1.82 -7.74 -6.13
CA PRO A 89 2.11 -8.12 -4.75
C PRO A 89 1.22 -7.37 -3.76
N LEU A 90 0.88 -8.01 -2.64
CA LEU A 90 0.03 -7.41 -1.61
C LEU A 90 0.57 -6.08 -1.10
N TRP A 91 1.90 -5.97 -0.91
CA TRP A 91 2.52 -4.73 -0.44
C TRP A 91 2.39 -3.57 -1.45
N VAL A 92 2.27 -3.88 -2.75
CA VAL A 92 2.02 -2.87 -3.79
C VAL A 92 0.59 -2.37 -3.71
N ASP A 93 -0.38 -3.28 -3.71
CA ASP A 93 -1.82 -2.95 -3.72
C ASP A 93 -2.22 -2.14 -2.48
N GLU A 94 -1.85 -2.62 -1.30
CA GLU A 94 -2.15 -1.97 -0.03
C GLU A 94 -1.22 -0.77 0.26
N GLY A 95 0.04 -0.89 -0.14
CA GLY A 95 1.03 0.17 0.07
C GLY A 95 0.71 1.43 -0.72
N ILE A 96 0.31 1.30 -1.99
CA ILE A 96 -0.11 2.46 -2.79
C ILE A 96 -1.38 3.10 -2.21
N ALA A 97 -2.32 2.30 -1.69
CA ALA A 97 -3.54 2.80 -1.08
C ALA A 97 -3.26 3.62 0.19
N ASP A 98 -2.39 3.12 1.07
CA ASP A 98 -1.95 3.86 2.26
C ASP A 98 -1.09 5.08 1.91
N TYR A 99 -0.20 4.98 0.92
CA TYR A 99 0.61 6.11 0.43
C TYR A 99 -0.26 7.24 -0.14
N MET A 100 -1.28 6.94 -0.95
CA MET A 100 -2.18 7.95 -1.51
C MET A 100 -3.05 8.63 -0.44
N ALA A 101 -3.30 7.97 0.68
CA ALA A 101 -3.97 8.57 1.83
C ALA A 101 -3.11 9.65 2.52
N ARG A 102 -1.80 9.68 2.26
CA ARG A 102 -0.85 10.71 2.74
C ARG A 102 -0.82 10.88 4.27
N MET A 103 -1.17 9.84 5.01
CA MET A 103 -1.30 9.91 6.47
C MET A 103 -0.66 8.71 7.15
N TRP A 104 0.45 8.95 7.86
CA TRP A 104 1.00 7.98 8.80
C TRP A 104 0.28 8.02 10.14
N ARG A 105 -0.24 6.89 10.58
CA ARG A 105 -0.58 6.75 12.00
C ARG A 105 0.71 6.49 12.79
N PRO A 106 0.82 7.00 14.02
CA PRO A 106 2.04 6.81 14.82
C PRO A 106 2.45 5.34 14.98
N LEU A 107 1.47 4.45 15.17
CA LEU A 107 1.73 3.02 15.32
C LEU A 107 2.25 2.38 14.01
N ASP A 108 1.73 2.80 12.86
CA ASP A 108 2.15 2.30 11.56
C ASP A 108 3.62 2.67 11.28
N LEU A 109 3.98 3.93 11.54
CA LEU A 109 5.36 4.40 11.41
C LEU A 109 6.32 3.71 12.39
N MET A 110 5.87 3.45 13.63
CA MET A 110 6.63 2.68 14.62
C MET A 110 6.94 1.26 14.12
N GLN A 111 5.98 0.59 13.48
CA GLN A 111 6.20 -0.75 12.93
C GLN A 111 7.28 -0.76 11.84
N VAL A 112 7.26 0.22 10.92
CA VAL A 112 8.33 0.33 9.90
C VAL A 112 9.69 0.60 10.55
N ARG A 113 9.75 1.52 11.51
CA ARG A 113 10.95 1.78 12.29
C ARG A 113 11.50 0.54 12.97
N ASP A 114 10.65 -0.22 13.63
CA ASP A 114 11.06 -1.41 14.40
C ASP A 114 11.62 -2.48 13.46
N VAL A 115 11.04 -2.67 12.27
CA VAL A 115 11.56 -3.57 11.24
C VAL A 115 12.93 -3.08 10.72
N ALA A 116 13.07 -1.79 10.45
CA ALA A 116 14.31 -1.19 9.96
C ALA A 116 15.43 -1.27 11.00
N VAL A 117 15.16 -0.86 12.26
CA VAL A 117 16.16 -0.82 13.34
C VAL A 117 16.61 -2.23 13.75
N SER A 118 15.76 -3.24 13.59
CA SER A 118 16.09 -4.64 13.88
C SER A 118 16.70 -5.41 12.72
N ASP A 119 17.03 -4.75 11.62
CA ASP A 119 17.59 -5.34 10.39
C ASP A 119 16.72 -6.47 9.79
N ASN A 120 15.39 -6.36 9.95
CA ASN A 120 14.42 -7.35 9.47
C ASN A 120 13.65 -6.88 8.23
N VAL A 121 14.18 -5.91 7.48
CA VAL A 121 13.56 -5.46 6.22
C VAL A 121 13.66 -6.59 5.19
N PRO A 122 12.54 -7.13 4.70
CA PRO A 122 12.57 -8.19 3.69
C PRO A 122 13.06 -7.65 2.34
N SER A 123 13.40 -8.55 1.43
CA SER A 123 13.48 -8.18 0.01
C SER A 123 12.08 -7.83 -0.48
N MET A 124 11.85 -6.56 -0.83
CA MET A 124 10.53 -6.11 -1.31
C MET A 124 10.27 -6.61 -2.73
N THR A 125 11.32 -6.88 -3.49
CA THR A 125 11.21 -7.39 -4.87
C THR A 125 10.78 -8.86 -4.92
N ASP A 126 11.19 -9.66 -3.93
CA ASP A 126 10.78 -11.06 -3.77
C ASP A 126 9.55 -11.24 -2.87
N PHE A 127 9.10 -10.17 -2.23
CA PHE A 127 8.09 -10.23 -1.19
C PHE A 127 6.69 -10.45 -1.76
N GLN A 128 6.13 -11.63 -1.54
CA GLN A 128 4.79 -12.01 -1.95
C GLN A 128 3.95 -12.36 -0.72
N GLY A 129 2.77 -11.76 -0.60
CA GLY A 129 1.85 -12.04 0.50
C GLY A 129 2.28 -11.43 1.83
N TYR A 130 2.20 -12.20 2.92
CA TYR A 130 2.45 -11.72 4.30
C TYR A 130 3.89 -11.94 4.80
N GLY A 131 4.73 -12.65 4.06
CA GLY A 131 6.17 -12.76 4.28
C GLY A 131 6.61 -13.24 5.66
N GLY A 132 5.79 -13.99 6.36
CA GLY A 132 6.09 -14.48 7.70
C GLY A 132 5.87 -13.46 8.83
N PHE A 133 5.42 -12.25 8.55
CA PHE A 133 4.98 -11.33 9.59
C PHE A 133 3.68 -11.82 10.26
N ALA A 134 3.66 -11.79 11.58
CA ALA A 134 2.46 -12.13 12.34
C ALA A 134 1.32 -11.11 12.16
N ASN A 135 1.65 -9.90 11.73
CA ASN A 135 0.71 -8.81 11.51
C ASN A 135 0.77 -8.36 10.04
N ALA A 136 -0.31 -8.57 9.30
CA ALA A 136 -0.46 -8.13 7.92
C ALA A 136 -0.24 -6.62 7.75
N ARG A 137 -0.56 -5.81 8.77
CA ARG A 137 -0.40 -4.37 8.71
C ARG A 137 1.05 -3.92 8.47
N VAL A 138 2.03 -4.69 8.93
CA VAL A 138 3.46 -4.42 8.66
C VAL A 138 3.75 -4.44 7.16
N VAL A 139 3.12 -5.36 6.41
CA VAL A 139 3.27 -5.45 4.93
C VAL A 139 2.75 -4.20 4.25
N TYR A 140 1.59 -3.70 4.68
CA TYR A 140 0.98 -2.47 4.17
C TYR A 140 1.87 -1.26 4.46
N ASN A 141 2.38 -1.17 5.69
CA ASN A 141 3.24 -0.08 6.12
C ASN A 141 4.59 -0.07 5.41
N LEU A 142 5.20 -1.23 5.18
CA LEU A 142 6.41 -1.34 4.35
C LEU A 142 6.12 -0.92 2.91
N GLY A 143 4.99 -1.34 2.34
CA GLY A 143 4.54 -0.91 1.02
C GLY A 143 4.35 0.60 0.93
N HIS A 144 3.73 1.23 1.93
CA HIS A 144 3.63 2.70 2.02
C HIS A 144 5.02 3.35 2.00
N ALA A 145 5.94 2.85 2.83
CA ALA A 145 7.32 3.39 2.87
C ALA A 145 8.07 3.21 1.53
N VAL A 146 7.83 2.11 0.80
CA VAL A 146 8.38 1.90 -0.54
C VAL A 146 7.88 2.97 -1.52
N PHE A 147 6.60 3.32 -1.50
CA PHE A 147 6.08 4.37 -2.38
C PHE A 147 6.57 5.76 -2.02
N GLU A 148 6.78 6.07 -0.72
CA GLU A 148 7.49 7.29 -0.31
C GLU A 148 8.92 7.30 -0.83
N PHE A 149 9.65 6.19 -0.71
CA PHE A 149 11.00 6.04 -1.25
C PHE A 149 11.03 6.24 -2.78
N ILE A 150 10.09 5.64 -3.53
CA ILE A 150 10.01 5.85 -4.99
C ILE A 150 9.71 7.33 -5.31
N GLU A 151 8.84 7.99 -4.53
CA GLU A 151 8.59 9.42 -4.73
C GLU A 151 9.83 10.27 -4.44
N ASP A 152 10.58 9.97 -3.37
CA ASP A 152 11.76 10.73 -2.98
C ASP A 152 12.90 10.60 -4.02
N GLU A 153 13.11 9.41 -4.60
CA GLU A 153 14.21 9.15 -5.55
C GLU A 153 13.85 9.48 -7.01
N TRP A 154 12.63 9.15 -7.45
CA TRP A 154 12.20 9.31 -8.85
C TRP A 154 11.01 10.26 -9.04
N GLY A 155 10.55 10.89 -7.96
CA GLY A 155 9.40 11.79 -7.95
C GLY A 155 8.08 11.08 -8.23
N GLN A 156 7.01 11.85 -8.32
CA GLN A 156 5.67 11.35 -8.69
C GLN A 156 5.66 10.65 -10.07
N ALA A 157 6.59 10.98 -10.94
CA ALA A 157 6.74 10.31 -12.23
C ALA A 157 7.17 8.85 -12.05
N GLY A 158 8.11 8.58 -11.14
CA GLY A 158 8.54 7.23 -10.80
C GLY A 158 7.40 6.36 -10.28
N VAL A 159 6.58 6.88 -9.36
CA VAL A 159 5.39 6.16 -8.88
C VAL A 159 4.47 5.78 -10.03
N ARG A 160 4.16 6.70 -10.94
CA ARG A 160 3.33 6.41 -12.12
C ARG A 160 3.97 5.39 -13.04
N GLN A 161 5.25 5.55 -13.36
CA GLN A 161 5.98 4.63 -14.24
C GLN A 161 5.98 3.21 -13.66
N PHE A 162 6.17 3.07 -12.36
CA PHE A 162 6.12 1.79 -11.67
C PHE A 162 4.73 1.13 -11.80
N LEU A 163 3.65 1.84 -11.52
CA LEU A 163 2.28 1.31 -11.63
C LEU A 163 1.91 0.93 -13.06
N PHE A 164 2.25 1.77 -14.04
CA PHE A 164 2.00 1.46 -15.44
C PHE A 164 2.93 0.36 -15.98
N GLY A 165 4.13 0.21 -15.43
CA GLY A 165 5.03 -0.94 -15.66
C GLY A 165 4.38 -2.24 -15.21
N LEU A 166 3.83 -2.28 -13.98
CA LEU A 166 3.06 -3.43 -13.48
C LEU A 166 1.89 -3.80 -14.40
N ARG A 167 1.17 -2.80 -14.92
CA ARG A 167 0.11 -3.04 -15.91
C ARG A 167 0.66 -3.75 -17.15
N ARG A 168 1.77 -3.26 -17.74
CA ARG A 168 2.37 -3.86 -18.94
C ARG A 168 2.79 -5.31 -18.69
N MET A 169 3.44 -5.57 -17.58
CA MET A 169 3.83 -6.94 -17.18
C MET A 169 2.61 -7.85 -17.02
N SER A 170 1.54 -7.36 -16.40
CA SER A 170 0.31 -8.13 -16.15
C SER A 170 -0.39 -8.57 -17.43
N ILE A 171 -0.25 -7.84 -18.53
CA ILE A 171 -0.85 -8.17 -19.84
C ILE A 171 0.12 -8.90 -20.79
N GLY A 172 1.26 -9.37 -20.27
CA GLY A 172 2.22 -10.17 -21.04
C GLY A 172 3.22 -9.36 -21.86
N GLY A 173 3.42 -8.09 -21.52
CA GLY A 173 4.41 -7.22 -22.13
C GLY A 173 5.66 -7.11 -21.25
N GLY A 174 6.78 -7.67 -21.70
CA GLY A 174 8.08 -7.37 -21.12
C GLY A 174 8.88 -8.60 -20.67
N GLY A 175 10.18 -8.59 -20.93
CA GLY A 175 11.16 -9.55 -20.41
C GLY A 175 12.02 -8.95 -19.28
N GLU A 176 11.88 -7.65 -19.01
CA GLU A 176 12.59 -6.92 -17.95
C GLU A 176 11.72 -6.80 -16.70
N SER A 177 12.35 -6.65 -15.56
CA SER A 177 11.62 -6.42 -14.31
C SER A 177 10.95 -5.02 -14.31
N VAL A 178 9.90 -4.84 -13.53
CA VAL A 178 9.26 -3.51 -13.40
C VAL A 178 10.24 -2.46 -12.85
N TYR A 179 11.20 -2.88 -12.05
CA TYR A 179 12.21 -2.01 -11.46
C TYR A 179 13.17 -1.48 -12.53
N GLU A 180 13.65 -2.35 -13.43
CA GLU A 180 14.52 -1.96 -14.55
C GLU A 180 13.77 -1.06 -15.53
N GLU A 181 12.56 -1.47 -15.94
CA GLU A 181 11.79 -0.74 -16.94
C GLU A 181 11.32 0.64 -16.45
N ALA A 182 10.88 0.74 -15.18
CA ALA A 182 10.26 1.95 -14.65
C ALA A 182 11.23 2.87 -13.90
N LEU A 183 12.28 2.33 -13.28
CA LEU A 183 13.14 3.04 -12.34
C LEU A 183 14.62 3.00 -12.73
N ASP A 184 14.99 2.29 -13.80
CA ASP A 184 16.36 2.10 -14.27
C ASP A 184 17.30 1.51 -13.18
N VAL A 185 16.76 0.57 -12.39
CA VAL A 185 17.48 -0.13 -11.32
C VAL A 185 17.08 -1.61 -11.31
N ASP A 186 18.04 -2.52 -11.12
CA ASP A 186 17.73 -3.94 -10.96
C ASP A 186 17.08 -4.23 -9.59
N ALA A 187 16.54 -5.43 -9.44
CA ALA A 187 15.80 -5.81 -8.24
C ALA A 187 16.66 -5.73 -6.97
N ASP A 188 17.89 -6.23 -7.02
CA ASP A 188 18.81 -6.21 -5.88
C ASP A 188 19.20 -4.78 -5.52
N GLY A 189 19.50 -3.96 -6.53
CA GLY A 189 19.81 -2.54 -6.35
C GLY A 189 18.65 -1.73 -5.77
N PHE A 190 17.41 -2.04 -6.15
CA PHE A 190 16.23 -1.43 -5.57
C PHE A 190 16.10 -1.76 -4.07
N ASP A 191 16.23 -3.03 -3.71
CA ASP A 191 16.18 -3.47 -2.32
C ASP A 191 17.29 -2.85 -1.47
N ASP A 192 18.51 -2.76 -2.01
CA ASP A 192 19.65 -2.14 -1.33
C ASP A 192 19.46 -0.61 -1.14
N GLN A 193 18.88 0.07 -2.13
CA GLN A 193 18.56 1.50 -2.02
C GLN A 193 17.43 1.74 -1.00
N PHE A 194 16.38 0.92 -1.01
CA PHE A 194 15.29 1.02 -0.05
C PHE A 194 15.75 0.77 1.39
N ARG A 195 16.63 -0.23 1.63
CA ARG A 195 17.21 -0.46 2.96
C ARG A 195 18.01 0.76 3.43
N ARG A 196 18.85 1.34 2.57
CA ARG A 196 19.59 2.57 2.91
C ARG A 196 18.65 3.74 3.23
N TYR A 197 17.60 3.93 2.45
CA TYR A 197 16.58 4.93 2.72
C TYR A 197 15.96 4.79 4.12
N LEU A 198 15.62 3.57 4.52
CA LEU A 198 15.10 3.30 5.86
C LEU A 198 16.16 3.49 6.95
N ASP A 199 17.39 3.10 6.70
CA ASP A 199 18.51 3.29 7.62
C ASP A 199 18.74 4.77 7.90
N ASP A 200 18.82 5.59 6.88
CA ASP A 200 18.97 7.04 6.98
C ASP A 200 17.78 7.69 7.70
N ARG A 201 16.57 7.29 7.35
CA ARG A 201 15.32 7.79 7.97
C ARG A 201 15.28 7.52 9.47
N PHE A 202 15.78 6.38 9.92
CA PHE A 202 15.69 5.93 11.31
C PHE A 202 17.04 5.89 12.04
N GLU A 203 18.11 6.48 11.49
CA GLU A 203 19.45 6.51 12.09
C GLU A 203 19.43 6.97 13.55
N ALA A 204 18.72 8.08 13.84
CA ALA A 204 18.63 8.62 15.19
C ALA A 204 18.03 7.67 16.23
N PHE A 205 17.28 6.66 15.80
CA PHE A 205 16.69 5.62 16.67
C PHE A 205 17.65 4.45 16.86
N ARG A 206 18.47 4.09 15.88
CA ARG A 206 19.50 3.04 16.01
C ARG A 206 20.50 3.34 17.12
N GLU A 207 20.85 4.60 17.33
CA GLU A 207 21.75 5.02 18.39
C GLU A 207 21.12 5.02 19.79
N LYS A 208 19.80 5.26 19.87
CA LYS A 208 19.09 5.42 21.14
C LYS A 208 18.45 4.15 21.65
N GLU A 209 18.01 3.28 20.76
CA GLU A 209 17.29 2.07 21.10
C GLU A 209 18.19 0.85 20.91
N ARG A 210 18.83 0.41 21.98
CA ARG A 210 19.39 -0.94 22.07
C ARG A 210 18.38 -1.81 22.81
N PRO A 211 17.53 -2.59 22.10
CA PRO A 211 16.49 -3.42 22.73
C PRO A 211 17.03 -4.39 23.78
N LEU A 212 18.33 -4.76 23.68
CA LEU A 212 19.03 -5.64 24.63
C LEU A 212 19.37 -4.96 25.97
N ASP A 213 19.24 -3.63 26.06
CA ASP A 213 19.53 -2.86 27.27
C ASP A 213 18.27 -2.53 28.09
N TYR A 214 17.06 -2.79 27.53
CA TYR A 214 15.82 -2.65 28.26
C TYR A 214 15.63 -3.86 29.21
N GLY A 215 15.93 -3.68 30.47
CA GLY A 215 15.67 -4.69 31.52
C GLY A 215 16.90 -5.28 32.22
N ARG A 216 18.03 -4.57 32.16
CA ARG A 216 19.19 -4.82 33.06
C ARG A 216 19.25 -3.83 34.19
#